data_b56d30729f944f2408fd1f1e6217bd6e
#
_entry.id   b56d30729f944f2408fd1f1e6217bd6e
#
_cell.length_a   1.000
_cell.length_b   1.000
_cell.length_c   1.000
_cell.angle_alpha   90.00
_cell.angle_beta   90.00
_cell.angle_gamma   90.00
#
_symmetry.space_group_name_H-M   'P 1'
#
loop_
_entity.id
_entity.type
_entity.pdbx_description
1 polymer ?
#
loop_
_entity_poly.entity_id
_entity_poly.type
_entity_poly.pdbx_seq_one_letter_code
_entity_poly.pdbx_strand_id
1 'polypeptide(L)'
;MRVLSADWVLPVAGAPIERGAVAFENGRIADVGPASELGEGERFADSVIVPGLVNAHTHLEYAVYSGFGDGQPFGPWLTTHIERKARIGAEEFLAIARLGAAECLGSGVTTIADASFSGAAAVAASELGLRGIVAIEVFGLEAGRADDARRRIAELEPVLDSRVRLGVSPHAPYSVSTELYRAAYELGVPVVTHLAESEDEVDYLRDGSGPISAVSEIAPSGLTPVRHLAAHGLLGPQVLAAHCVKVDEEEIALLAEHDVAVAHCPRSNAMLGCGFAPLAALRAAGLRIGLGTDSPASTPSFDLFEEMRAAVLAARGREEKPDALAGWEALELATLGAARALHLEDEIGSLGSGKRADLTVVSLAGSPYLPWEDPAAAVVFGGSPDRVLLTLVDGEERYRKGGFEWHELRRSAAAARARLLHRKPTRPSVEPVAPRT
;
A
#
# COMPACT_ATOMS: atom_id res chain seq x y z
N MET A 1 30.53 0.54 8.85
CA MET A 1 29.84 -0.59 8.20
C MET A 1 29.15 -1.43 9.28
N ARG A 2 27.86 -1.70 9.14
CA ARG A 2 27.05 -2.58 10.02
C ARG A 2 26.74 -3.86 9.27
N VAL A 3 26.69 -5.00 9.96
CA VAL A 3 26.37 -6.30 9.38
C VAL A 3 25.24 -6.93 10.18
N LEU A 4 24.21 -7.44 9.51
CA LEU A 4 23.18 -8.30 10.08
C LEU A 4 23.28 -9.68 9.42
N SER A 5 23.11 -10.74 10.20
CA SER A 5 23.09 -12.11 9.68
C SER A 5 21.91 -12.91 10.22
N ALA A 6 21.45 -13.87 9.43
CA ALA A 6 20.35 -14.75 9.77
C ALA A 6 20.61 -16.16 9.22
N ASP A 7 19.70 -17.10 9.52
CA ASP A 7 19.79 -18.44 8.93
C ASP A 7 19.56 -18.39 7.43
N TRP A 8 18.75 -17.44 6.98
CA TRP A 8 18.52 -17.18 5.56
C TRP A 8 18.50 -15.68 5.26
N VAL A 9 19.06 -15.32 4.11
CA VAL A 9 18.85 -14.02 3.45
C VAL A 9 18.19 -14.28 2.11
N LEU A 10 17.07 -13.60 1.84
CA LEU A 10 16.35 -13.67 0.59
C LEU A 10 16.56 -12.36 -0.19
N PRO A 11 17.47 -12.32 -1.16
CA PRO A 11 17.72 -11.11 -1.94
C PRO A 11 16.53 -10.71 -2.82
N VAL A 12 15.64 -11.63 -3.14
CA VAL A 12 14.49 -11.56 -4.08
C VAL A 12 14.94 -11.47 -5.55
N ALA A 13 15.91 -10.62 -5.87
CA ALA A 13 16.50 -10.56 -7.21
C ALA A 13 17.64 -11.61 -7.43
N GLY A 14 17.82 -12.53 -6.50
CA GLY A 14 18.84 -13.59 -6.55
C GLY A 14 18.43 -14.81 -5.73
N ALA A 15 19.25 -15.84 -5.74
CA ALA A 15 19.01 -17.07 -4.98
C ALA A 15 19.02 -16.82 -3.47
N PRO A 16 18.22 -17.56 -2.67
CA PRO A 16 18.32 -17.58 -1.22
C PRO A 16 19.72 -17.93 -0.74
N ILE A 17 20.21 -17.27 0.30
CA ILE A 17 21.54 -17.46 0.88
C ILE A 17 21.39 -18.05 2.28
N GLU A 18 21.78 -19.32 2.43
CA GLU A 18 21.83 -19.99 3.73
C GLU A 18 22.98 -19.41 4.57
N ARG A 19 22.72 -19.19 5.88
CA ARG A 19 23.65 -18.49 6.78
C ARG A 19 24.16 -17.20 6.17
N GLY A 20 23.20 -16.43 5.64
CA GLY A 20 23.49 -15.21 4.92
C GLY A 20 23.69 -14.00 5.83
N ALA A 21 24.32 -12.98 5.26
CA ALA A 21 24.51 -11.68 5.89
C ALA A 21 24.27 -10.55 4.88
N VAL A 22 23.91 -9.39 5.42
CA VAL A 22 23.79 -8.12 4.70
C VAL A 22 24.68 -7.10 5.39
N ALA A 23 25.67 -6.58 4.68
CA ALA A 23 26.54 -5.49 5.12
C ALA A 23 26.05 -4.16 4.52
N PHE A 24 25.99 -3.12 5.34
CA PHE A 24 25.53 -1.80 4.89
C PHE A 24 26.21 -0.66 5.64
N GLU A 25 26.28 0.49 4.98
CA GLU A 25 26.79 1.74 5.55
C GLU A 25 26.17 2.94 4.82
N ASN A 26 26.06 4.08 5.50
CA ASN A 26 25.52 5.32 4.94
C ASN A 26 24.16 5.14 4.26
N GLY A 27 23.30 4.28 4.84
CA GLY A 27 21.95 4.02 4.34
C GLY A 27 21.87 3.10 3.12
N ARG A 28 23.01 2.53 2.65
CA ARG A 28 23.05 1.67 1.46
C ARG A 28 23.68 0.32 1.77
N ILE A 29 23.20 -0.71 1.09
CA ILE A 29 23.76 -2.05 1.10
C ILE A 29 25.13 -1.99 0.41
N ALA A 30 26.15 -2.41 1.13
CA ALA A 30 27.50 -2.56 0.60
C ALA A 30 27.67 -3.92 -0.07
N ASP A 31 27.19 -4.99 0.59
CA ASP A 31 27.29 -6.35 0.07
C ASP A 31 26.24 -7.29 0.70
N VAL A 32 25.92 -8.37 -0.01
CA VAL A 32 25.01 -9.44 0.44
C VAL A 32 25.63 -10.79 0.08
N GLY A 33 25.88 -11.64 1.06
CA GLY A 33 26.54 -12.90 0.83
C GLY A 33 26.53 -13.82 2.04
N PRO A 34 27.33 -14.91 2.03
CA PRO A 34 27.48 -15.78 3.17
C PRO A 34 28.08 -15.04 4.38
N ALA A 35 27.57 -15.30 5.58
CA ALA A 35 28.11 -14.69 6.81
C ALA A 35 29.59 -15.10 7.08
N SER A 36 30.04 -16.21 6.53
CA SER A 36 31.46 -16.63 6.58
C SER A 36 32.42 -15.67 5.85
N GLU A 37 31.89 -14.89 4.87
CA GLU A 37 32.68 -13.94 4.09
C GLU A 37 32.51 -12.49 4.61
N LEU A 38 31.28 -12.13 5.02
CA LEU A 38 30.94 -10.77 5.44
C LEU A 38 31.04 -10.54 6.95
N GLY A 39 31.16 -11.62 7.74
CA GLY A 39 31.07 -11.61 9.21
C GLY A 39 29.62 -11.75 9.68
N GLU A 40 29.43 -12.19 10.91
CA GLU A 40 28.09 -12.42 11.47
C GLU A 40 27.44 -11.13 11.93
N GLY A 41 28.19 -10.15 12.41
CA GLY A 41 27.65 -8.92 12.97
C GLY A 41 26.59 -9.16 14.04
N GLU A 42 25.42 -8.52 13.91
CA GLU A 42 24.25 -8.81 14.75
C GLU A 42 23.50 -10.02 14.17
N ARG A 43 23.55 -11.14 14.90
CA ARG A 43 22.99 -12.44 14.46
C ARG A 43 21.56 -12.64 14.94
N PHE A 44 20.67 -13.00 14.01
CA PHE A 44 19.29 -13.40 14.26
C PHE A 44 19.14 -14.91 13.99
N ALA A 45 19.05 -15.71 15.04
CA ALA A 45 18.80 -17.15 14.95
C ALA A 45 17.34 -17.43 14.55
N ASP A 46 17.09 -18.58 13.90
CA ASP A 46 15.78 -19.02 13.46
C ASP A 46 15.02 -17.93 12.68
N SER A 47 15.72 -17.18 11.84
CA SER A 47 15.20 -15.98 11.20
C SER A 47 15.61 -15.88 9.74
N VAL A 48 14.83 -15.07 9.01
CA VAL A 48 15.07 -14.73 7.61
C VAL A 48 15.17 -13.21 7.47
N ILE A 49 16.20 -12.73 6.75
CA ILE A 49 16.30 -11.34 6.32
C ILE A 49 15.71 -11.25 4.91
N VAL A 50 14.75 -10.36 4.74
CA VAL A 50 14.11 -10.04 3.45
C VAL A 50 14.27 -8.54 3.15
N PRO A 51 14.10 -8.09 1.89
CA PRO A 51 13.90 -6.68 1.61
C PRO A 51 12.76 -6.13 2.46
N GLY A 52 12.82 -4.87 2.84
CA GLY A 52 11.68 -4.21 3.44
C GLY A 52 10.43 -4.38 2.58
N LEU A 53 9.32 -4.75 3.20
CA LEU A 53 8.07 -4.95 2.48
C LEU A 53 7.57 -3.62 1.91
N VAL A 54 7.03 -3.66 0.70
CA VAL A 54 6.50 -2.50 -0.02
C VAL A 54 4.99 -2.66 -0.17
N ASN A 55 4.23 -1.77 0.45
CA ASN A 55 2.77 -1.77 0.41
C ASN A 55 2.29 -0.82 -0.69
N ALA A 56 1.86 -1.38 -1.81
CA ALA A 56 1.55 -0.63 -3.02
C ALA A 56 0.24 0.17 -2.95
N HIS A 57 -0.59 -0.03 -1.92
CA HIS A 57 -1.80 0.77 -1.70
C HIS A 57 -2.22 0.75 -0.23
N THR A 58 -2.29 1.92 0.37
CA THR A 58 -2.71 2.13 1.76
C THR A 58 -3.55 3.39 1.93
N HIS A 59 -4.20 3.48 3.10
CA HIS A 59 -4.80 4.69 3.64
C HIS A 59 -4.47 4.76 5.13
N LEU A 60 -3.32 5.30 5.50
CA LEU A 60 -2.87 5.37 6.91
C LEU A 60 -3.85 6.11 7.80
N GLU A 61 -4.57 7.08 7.24
CA GLU A 61 -5.56 7.91 7.93
C GLU A 61 -6.79 7.13 8.42
N TYR A 62 -6.91 5.84 8.05
CA TYR A 62 -8.02 4.97 8.45
C TYR A 62 -7.61 3.79 9.34
N ALA A 63 -6.43 3.84 9.97
CA ALA A 63 -5.90 2.76 10.82
C ALA A 63 -6.84 2.29 11.94
N VAL A 64 -7.74 3.15 12.43
CA VAL A 64 -8.69 2.82 13.51
C VAL A 64 -10.11 2.50 13.02
N TYR A 65 -10.31 2.31 11.71
CA TYR A 65 -11.63 2.08 11.11
C TYR A 65 -12.04 0.60 11.08
N SER A 66 -11.18 -0.31 11.49
CA SER A 66 -11.48 -1.76 11.50
C SER A 66 -12.83 -2.07 12.11
N GLY A 67 -13.64 -2.85 11.37
CA GLY A 67 -14.99 -3.26 11.78
C GLY A 67 -16.10 -2.25 11.49
N PHE A 68 -15.79 -1.10 10.87
CA PHE A 68 -16.80 -0.09 10.51
C PHE A 68 -17.49 -0.40 9.18
N GLY A 69 -18.32 -1.35 9.11
CA GLY A 69 -19.01 -1.71 7.90
C GLY A 69 -18.81 -3.16 7.51
N ASP A 70 -18.29 -3.95 8.44
CA ASP A 70 -18.16 -5.38 8.26
C ASP A 70 -19.50 -6.01 7.86
N GLY A 71 -19.47 -6.84 6.81
CA GLY A 71 -20.64 -7.49 6.23
C GLY A 71 -21.52 -6.56 5.37
N GLN A 72 -21.14 -5.31 5.13
CA GLN A 72 -21.85 -4.41 4.20
C GLN A 72 -21.34 -4.61 2.76
N PRO A 73 -22.23 -4.63 1.75
CA PRO A 73 -21.81 -4.51 0.35
C PRO A 73 -21.11 -3.17 0.08
N PHE A 74 -20.33 -3.09 -1.01
CA PHE A 74 -19.47 -1.95 -1.34
C PHE A 74 -20.15 -0.59 -1.24
N GLY A 75 -21.29 -0.37 -1.89
CA GLY A 75 -21.96 0.94 -1.90
C GLY A 75 -22.45 1.39 -0.51
N PRO A 76 -23.19 0.58 0.29
CA PRO A 76 -23.52 0.88 1.69
C PRO A 76 -22.30 1.08 2.59
N TRP A 77 -21.24 0.31 2.40
CA TRP A 77 -19.97 0.48 3.10
C TRP A 77 -19.35 1.85 2.80
N LEU A 78 -19.31 2.26 1.53
CA LEU A 78 -18.81 3.56 1.09
C LEU A 78 -19.56 4.71 1.76
N THR A 79 -20.89 4.64 1.83
CA THR A 79 -21.74 5.61 2.53
C THR A 79 -21.38 5.70 4.00
N THR A 80 -21.25 4.56 4.68
CA THR A 80 -20.84 4.47 6.10
C THR A 80 -19.46 5.10 6.30
N HIS A 81 -18.52 4.84 5.40
CA HIS A 81 -17.16 5.37 5.45
C HIS A 81 -17.15 6.90 5.32
N ILE A 82 -17.88 7.46 4.35
CA ILE A 82 -18.02 8.91 4.14
C ILE A 82 -18.60 9.59 5.38
N GLU A 83 -19.67 9.04 5.96
CA GLU A 83 -20.29 9.58 7.16
C GLU A 83 -19.33 9.58 8.38
N ARG A 84 -18.52 8.52 8.53
CA ARG A 84 -17.54 8.42 9.62
C ARG A 84 -16.40 9.41 9.42
N LYS A 85 -15.85 9.49 8.22
CA LYS A 85 -14.78 10.42 7.87
C LYS A 85 -15.15 11.89 8.18
N ALA A 86 -16.41 12.28 7.98
CA ALA A 86 -16.91 13.62 8.26
C ALA A 86 -16.99 14.00 9.75
N ARG A 87 -16.68 13.07 10.66
CA ARG A 87 -16.79 13.30 12.13
C ARG A 87 -15.51 13.78 12.78
N ILE A 88 -14.39 13.73 12.10
CA ILE A 88 -13.07 14.05 12.63
C ILE A 88 -12.38 15.12 11.78
N GLY A 89 -11.36 15.75 12.34
CA GLY A 89 -10.57 16.79 11.70
C GLY A 89 -9.10 16.42 11.57
N ALA A 90 -8.29 17.41 11.20
CA ALA A 90 -6.89 17.23 10.85
C ALA A 90 -6.04 16.60 11.99
N GLU A 91 -6.26 17.01 13.24
CA GLU A 91 -5.53 16.46 14.39
C GLU A 91 -5.80 14.97 14.60
N GLU A 92 -7.07 14.56 14.45
CA GLU A 92 -7.46 13.16 14.56
C GLU A 92 -6.90 12.34 13.40
N PHE A 93 -6.96 12.84 12.16
CA PHE A 93 -6.35 12.18 11.01
C PHE A 93 -4.85 11.96 11.23
N LEU A 94 -4.12 12.97 11.73
CA LEU A 94 -2.69 12.83 12.01
C LEU A 94 -2.41 11.79 13.12
N ALA A 95 -3.20 11.79 14.19
CA ALA A 95 -3.06 10.81 15.26
C ALA A 95 -3.30 9.37 14.76
N ILE A 96 -4.30 9.18 13.89
CA ILE A 96 -4.61 7.89 13.27
C ILE A 96 -3.52 7.48 12.28
N ALA A 97 -3.07 8.40 11.42
CA ALA A 97 -2.03 8.13 10.42
C ALA A 97 -0.68 7.74 11.08
N ARG A 98 -0.32 8.37 12.19
CA ARG A 98 0.87 7.98 12.99
C ARG A 98 0.78 6.55 13.50
N LEU A 99 -0.39 6.12 13.98
CA LEU A 99 -0.58 4.72 14.36
C LEU A 99 -0.45 3.80 13.14
N GLY A 100 -1.07 4.14 12.01
CA GLY A 100 -0.97 3.37 10.77
C GLY A 100 0.46 3.23 10.27
N ALA A 101 1.23 4.33 10.29
CA ALA A 101 2.64 4.31 9.92
C ALA A 101 3.48 3.41 10.86
N ALA A 102 3.20 3.47 12.18
CA ALA A 102 3.86 2.60 13.16
C ALA A 102 3.48 1.11 12.96
N GLU A 103 2.22 0.81 12.64
CA GLU A 103 1.78 -0.55 12.33
C GLU A 103 2.43 -1.08 11.05
N CYS A 104 2.60 -0.25 10.01
CA CYS A 104 3.38 -0.60 8.83
C CYS A 104 4.80 -1.01 9.20
N LEU A 105 5.53 -0.17 9.94
CA LEU A 105 6.89 -0.50 10.41
C LEU A 105 6.93 -1.76 11.27
N GLY A 106 5.97 -1.92 12.19
CA GLY A 106 5.84 -3.09 13.05
C GLY A 106 5.51 -4.38 12.30
N SER A 107 4.94 -4.29 11.11
CA SER A 107 4.67 -5.41 10.21
C SER A 107 5.75 -5.63 9.14
N GLY A 108 6.88 -4.91 9.21
CA GLY A 108 7.99 -5.07 8.28
C GLY A 108 7.87 -4.25 7.00
N VAL A 109 6.87 -3.40 6.88
CA VAL A 109 6.70 -2.48 5.75
C VAL A 109 7.65 -1.30 5.91
N THR A 110 8.45 -1.03 4.89
CA THR A 110 9.39 0.10 4.84
C THR A 110 8.93 1.20 3.88
N THR A 111 8.10 0.82 2.92
CA THR A 111 7.66 1.71 1.83
C THR A 111 6.17 1.56 1.59
N ILE A 112 5.49 2.68 1.35
CA ILE A 112 4.05 2.74 1.08
C ILE A 112 3.74 3.53 -0.19
N ALA A 113 2.61 3.21 -0.83
CA ALA A 113 1.87 4.13 -1.67
C ALA A 113 0.53 4.40 -1.00
N ASP A 114 0.27 5.63 -0.60
CA ASP A 114 -0.87 6.01 0.23
C ASP A 114 -1.76 7.02 -0.49
N ALA A 115 -3.06 6.78 -0.51
CA ALA A 115 -4.04 7.77 -0.94
C ALA A 115 -4.57 8.50 0.30
N SER A 116 -4.13 9.74 0.48
CA SER A 116 -4.32 10.53 1.70
C SER A 116 -5.40 11.59 1.53
N PHE A 117 -6.46 11.48 2.32
CA PHE A 117 -7.57 12.43 2.29
C PHE A 117 -7.17 13.82 2.81
N SER A 118 -6.40 13.90 3.89
CA SER A 118 -6.05 15.17 4.54
C SER A 118 -4.59 15.59 4.35
N GLY A 119 -3.73 14.71 3.83
CA GLY A 119 -2.28 14.87 3.77
C GLY A 119 -1.57 14.48 5.07
N ALA A 120 -2.29 14.01 6.08
CA ALA A 120 -1.70 13.61 7.36
C ALA A 120 -0.83 12.35 7.23
N ALA A 121 -1.12 11.48 6.26
CA ALA A 121 -0.29 10.32 5.97
C ALA A 121 1.14 10.70 5.57
N ALA A 122 1.33 11.79 4.81
CA ALA A 122 2.66 12.27 4.43
C ALA A 122 3.47 12.71 5.66
N VAL A 123 2.85 13.48 6.56
CA VAL A 123 3.48 13.92 7.80
C VAL A 123 3.84 12.72 8.68
N ALA A 124 2.90 11.80 8.88
CA ALA A 124 3.13 10.60 9.69
C ALA A 124 4.23 9.70 9.13
N ALA A 125 4.24 9.46 7.82
CA ALA A 125 5.27 8.68 7.14
C ALA A 125 6.66 9.32 7.30
N SER A 126 6.76 10.65 7.11
CA SER A 126 7.99 11.41 7.30
C SER A 126 8.51 11.34 8.76
N GLU A 127 7.64 11.58 9.75
CA GLU A 127 8.00 11.57 11.17
C GLU A 127 8.49 10.19 11.66
N LEU A 128 7.85 9.11 11.19
CA LEU A 128 8.22 7.75 11.58
C LEU A 128 9.32 7.15 10.70
N GLY A 129 9.66 7.80 9.61
CA GLY A 129 10.75 7.41 8.71
C GLY A 129 10.39 6.32 7.72
N LEU A 130 9.12 6.18 7.34
CA LEU A 130 8.71 5.41 6.18
C LEU A 130 9.17 6.08 4.89
N ARG A 131 9.42 5.28 3.87
CA ARG A 131 9.58 5.72 2.48
C ARG A 131 8.25 5.65 1.76
N GLY A 132 8.06 6.40 0.69
CA GLY A 132 6.95 6.14 -0.23
C GLY A 132 6.43 7.31 -1.02
N ILE A 133 5.27 7.07 -1.61
CA ILE A 133 4.48 8.05 -2.34
C ILE A 133 3.19 8.28 -1.53
N VAL A 134 2.91 9.53 -1.19
CA VAL A 134 1.64 9.91 -0.59
C VAL A 134 0.90 10.83 -1.55
N ALA A 135 -0.21 10.34 -2.09
CA ALA A 135 -1.02 11.01 -3.09
C ALA A 135 -2.20 11.73 -2.42
N ILE A 136 -2.31 13.04 -2.64
CA ILE A 136 -3.40 13.85 -2.08
C ILE A 136 -4.69 13.57 -2.86
N GLU A 137 -5.71 13.09 -2.18
CA GLU A 137 -7.02 12.78 -2.79
C GLU A 137 -7.76 14.03 -3.25
N VAL A 138 -8.35 13.94 -4.43
CA VAL A 138 -9.27 14.93 -4.99
C VAL A 138 -10.59 14.27 -5.37
N PHE A 139 -11.70 15.01 -5.19
CA PHE A 139 -13.07 14.55 -5.43
C PHE A 139 -13.91 15.64 -6.10
N GLY A 140 -14.94 15.23 -6.85
CA GLY A 140 -16.01 16.11 -7.35
C GLY A 140 -15.83 16.53 -8.80
N LEU A 141 -16.52 17.62 -9.17
CA LEU A 141 -16.71 18.03 -10.57
C LEU A 141 -15.70 19.09 -11.04
N GLU A 142 -15.24 19.94 -10.12
CA GLU A 142 -14.52 21.16 -10.45
C GLU A 142 -13.02 20.87 -10.70
N ALA A 143 -12.53 21.13 -11.92
CA ALA A 143 -11.12 20.99 -12.28
C ALA A 143 -10.18 21.79 -11.35
N GLY A 144 -10.63 22.94 -10.83
CA GLY A 144 -9.85 23.77 -9.89
C GLY A 144 -9.46 23.08 -8.57
N ARG A 145 -10.07 21.94 -8.23
CA ARG A 145 -9.62 21.13 -7.07
C ARG A 145 -8.24 20.50 -7.27
N ALA A 146 -7.78 20.38 -8.50
CA ALA A 146 -6.38 20.02 -8.77
C ALA A 146 -5.40 21.10 -8.28
N ASP A 147 -5.79 22.38 -8.33
CA ASP A 147 -4.98 23.47 -7.77
C ASP A 147 -4.95 23.45 -6.24
N ASP A 148 -6.03 22.96 -5.58
CA ASP A 148 -6.03 22.72 -4.14
C ASP A 148 -5.01 21.63 -3.78
N ALA A 149 -4.98 20.52 -4.53
CA ALA A 149 -3.98 19.49 -4.35
C ALA A 149 -2.55 20.01 -4.63
N ARG A 150 -2.35 20.79 -5.68
CA ARG A 150 -1.06 21.43 -5.99
C ARG A 150 -0.58 22.32 -4.84
N ARG A 151 -1.46 23.17 -4.29
CA ARG A 151 -1.13 24.00 -3.12
C ARG A 151 -0.76 23.14 -1.92
N ARG A 152 -1.53 22.09 -1.66
CA ARG A 152 -1.27 21.19 -0.54
C ARG A 152 0.07 20.46 -0.68
N ILE A 153 0.41 20.01 -1.86
CA ILE A 153 1.73 19.44 -2.18
C ILE A 153 2.83 20.47 -1.88
N ALA A 154 2.71 21.69 -2.39
CA ALA A 154 3.70 22.76 -2.18
C ALA A 154 3.87 23.18 -0.70
N GLU A 155 2.80 23.08 0.10
CA GLU A 155 2.83 23.33 1.56
C GLU A 155 3.53 22.21 2.33
N LEU A 156 3.32 20.96 1.93
CA LEU A 156 3.87 19.79 2.62
C LEU A 156 5.33 19.52 2.25
N GLU A 157 5.68 19.61 0.97
CA GLU A 157 6.99 19.20 0.45
C GLU A 157 8.18 19.77 1.24
N PRO A 158 8.22 21.07 1.66
CA PRO A 158 9.37 21.63 2.39
C PRO A 158 9.57 21.08 3.81
N VAL A 159 8.57 20.43 4.39
CA VAL A 159 8.59 19.95 5.79
C VAL A 159 8.68 18.42 5.89
N LEU A 160 8.68 17.72 4.75
CA LEU A 160 8.78 16.27 4.71
C LEU A 160 10.24 15.82 4.55
N ASP A 161 10.51 14.63 5.06
CA ASP A 161 11.75 13.92 4.76
C ASP A 161 11.80 13.52 3.28
N SER A 162 12.98 13.53 2.68
CA SER A 162 13.20 13.21 1.25
C SER A 162 12.78 11.78 0.85
N ARG A 163 12.53 10.90 1.80
CA ARG A 163 11.97 9.57 1.56
C ARG A 163 10.51 9.59 1.13
N VAL A 164 9.79 10.66 1.46
CA VAL A 164 8.36 10.81 1.12
C VAL A 164 8.23 11.72 -0.10
N ARG A 165 7.71 11.16 -1.18
CA ARG A 165 7.33 11.90 -2.39
C ARG A 165 5.83 12.13 -2.39
N LEU A 166 5.40 13.29 -2.86
CA LEU A 166 3.99 13.62 -2.96
C LEU A 166 3.46 13.31 -4.37
N GLY A 167 2.20 12.90 -4.42
CA GLY A 167 1.44 12.63 -5.62
C GLY A 167 0.05 13.21 -5.53
N VAL A 168 -0.79 12.93 -6.51
CA VAL A 168 -2.22 13.27 -6.52
C VAL A 168 -3.05 12.00 -6.71
N SER A 169 -4.17 11.91 -6.00
CA SER A 169 -5.11 10.81 -6.13
C SER A 169 -6.48 11.33 -6.58
N PRO A 170 -6.75 11.39 -7.91
CA PRO A 170 -8.14 11.44 -8.35
C PRO A 170 -8.80 10.12 -7.93
N HIS A 171 -9.63 10.19 -6.90
CA HIS A 171 -10.06 9.05 -6.09
C HIS A 171 -10.54 7.85 -6.92
N ALA A 172 -11.58 8.03 -7.73
CA ALA A 172 -12.11 6.99 -8.62
C ALA A 172 -12.97 7.62 -9.73
N PRO A 173 -13.15 6.97 -10.90
CA PRO A 173 -13.94 7.50 -12.00
C PRO A 173 -15.39 7.85 -11.65
N TYR A 174 -15.98 7.18 -10.67
CA TYR A 174 -17.33 7.49 -10.20
C TYR A 174 -17.41 8.69 -9.23
N SER A 175 -16.28 9.21 -8.77
CA SER A 175 -16.24 10.29 -7.77
C SER A 175 -15.46 11.53 -8.22
N VAL A 176 -14.89 11.49 -9.42
CA VAL A 176 -14.04 12.56 -9.98
C VAL A 176 -14.41 12.77 -11.45
N SER A 177 -14.70 14.01 -11.85
CA SER A 177 -14.99 14.34 -13.25
C SER A 177 -13.76 14.12 -14.15
N THR A 178 -14.02 13.90 -15.44
CA THR A 178 -12.96 13.76 -16.44
C THR A 178 -12.05 14.99 -16.51
N GLU A 179 -12.64 16.18 -16.34
CA GLU A 179 -11.92 17.46 -16.33
C GLU A 179 -10.97 17.55 -15.12
N LEU A 180 -11.43 17.14 -13.94
CA LEU A 180 -10.60 17.12 -12.73
C LEU A 180 -9.52 16.02 -12.82
N TYR A 181 -9.82 14.84 -13.38
CA TYR A 181 -8.83 13.82 -13.67
C TYR A 181 -7.72 14.36 -14.58
N ARG A 182 -8.09 15.06 -15.66
CA ARG A 182 -7.11 15.65 -16.59
C ARG A 182 -6.25 16.70 -15.88
N ALA A 183 -6.88 17.61 -15.12
CA ALA A 183 -6.16 18.62 -14.36
C ALA A 183 -5.19 18.00 -13.32
N ALA A 184 -5.60 16.92 -12.65
CA ALA A 184 -4.75 16.17 -11.72
C ALA A 184 -3.58 15.47 -12.45
N TYR A 185 -3.86 14.84 -13.58
CA TYR A 185 -2.86 14.17 -14.41
C TYR A 185 -1.79 15.14 -14.93
N GLU A 186 -2.21 16.37 -15.31
CA GLU A 186 -1.33 17.45 -15.80
C GLU A 186 -0.43 18.07 -14.70
N LEU A 187 -0.61 17.71 -13.41
CA LEU A 187 0.31 18.12 -12.35
C LEU A 187 1.72 17.55 -12.54
N GLY A 188 1.88 16.48 -13.30
CA GLY A 188 3.18 15.86 -13.58
C GLY A 188 3.82 15.16 -12.37
N VAL A 189 3.01 14.77 -11.38
CA VAL A 189 3.40 14.01 -10.19
C VAL A 189 2.81 12.59 -10.28
N PRO A 190 3.25 11.61 -9.44
CA PRO A 190 2.64 10.30 -9.38
C PRO A 190 1.12 10.37 -9.18
N VAL A 191 0.38 9.53 -9.89
CA VAL A 191 -1.09 9.45 -9.83
C VAL A 191 -1.49 8.11 -9.22
N VAL A 192 -2.30 8.12 -8.16
CA VAL A 192 -2.90 6.94 -7.56
C VAL A 192 -4.42 7.02 -7.74
N THR A 193 -5.08 5.93 -8.14
CA THR A 193 -6.54 5.94 -8.31
C THR A 193 -7.14 4.57 -8.03
N HIS A 194 -8.35 4.52 -7.48
CA HIS A 194 -9.15 3.29 -7.40
C HIS A 194 -9.79 3.06 -8.75
N LEU A 195 -9.67 1.85 -9.28
CA LEU A 195 -10.11 1.57 -10.65
C LEU A 195 -10.71 0.17 -10.78
N ALA A 196 -11.94 0.11 -11.25
CA ALA A 196 -12.66 -1.14 -11.53
C ALA A 196 -12.67 -2.09 -10.31
N GLU A 197 -12.95 -1.53 -9.13
CA GLU A 197 -12.94 -2.27 -7.88
C GLU A 197 -14.16 -3.18 -7.73
N SER A 198 -15.35 -2.66 -8.03
CA SER A 198 -16.61 -3.36 -7.78
C SER A 198 -17.55 -3.35 -8.99
N GLU A 199 -18.53 -4.26 -8.99
CA GLU A 199 -19.63 -4.21 -9.96
C GLU A 199 -20.45 -2.93 -9.83
N ASP A 200 -20.62 -2.43 -8.59
CA ASP A 200 -21.32 -1.17 -8.33
C ASP A 200 -20.70 0.01 -9.09
N GLU A 201 -19.34 0.05 -9.18
CA GLU A 201 -18.63 1.07 -9.96
C GLU A 201 -18.86 0.91 -11.46
N VAL A 202 -18.77 -0.33 -11.96
CA VAL A 202 -18.98 -0.62 -13.39
C VAL A 202 -20.40 -0.28 -13.81
N ASP A 203 -21.41 -0.70 -13.06
CA ASP A 203 -22.81 -0.45 -13.34
C ASP A 203 -23.11 1.06 -13.31
N TYR A 204 -22.57 1.76 -12.30
CA TYR A 204 -22.77 3.19 -12.20
C TYR A 204 -22.20 3.96 -13.39
N LEU A 205 -20.96 3.71 -13.76
CA LEU A 205 -20.34 4.42 -14.89
C LEU A 205 -20.97 4.05 -16.23
N ARG A 206 -21.43 2.83 -16.39
CA ARG A 206 -22.07 2.36 -17.63
C ARG A 206 -23.46 2.96 -17.84
N ASP A 207 -24.32 2.96 -16.83
CA ASP A 207 -25.72 3.33 -16.98
C ASP A 207 -26.34 4.13 -15.82
N GLY A 208 -25.57 4.48 -14.80
CA GLY A 208 -26.03 5.25 -13.64
C GLY A 208 -26.78 4.43 -12.59
N SER A 209 -26.77 3.09 -12.73
CA SER A 209 -27.49 2.21 -11.82
C SER A 209 -26.67 1.87 -10.57
N GLY A 210 -27.30 1.21 -9.60
CA GLY A 210 -26.66 0.73 -8.39
C GLY A 210 -26.52 1.78 -7.28
N PRO A 211 -25.97 1.35 -6.14
CA PRO A 211 -25.94 2.16 -4.90
C PRO A 211 -25.00 3.36 -4.96
N ILE A 212 -24.02 3.39 -5.86
CA ILE A 212 -23.12 4.55 -6.03
C ILE A 212 -23.89 5.79 -6.45
N SER A 213 -25.03 5.64 -7.14
CA SER A 213 -25.92 6.76 -7.52
C SER A 213 -26.38 7.62 -6.33
N ALA A 214 -26.36 7.10 -5.12
CA ALA A 214 -26.70 7.84 -3.90
C ALA A 214 -25.60 8.77 -3.40
N VAL A 215 -24.35 8.57 -3.82
CA VAL A 215 -23.18 9.28 -3.31
C VAL A 215 -22.33 9.95 -4.39
N SER A 216 -22.60 9.67 -5.66
CA SER A 216 -21.88 10.26 -6.80
C SER A 216 -22.69 11.35 -7.47
N GLU A 217 -22.00 12.44 -7.86
CA GLU A 217 -22.51 13.52 -8.69
C GLU A 217 -21.97 13.43 -10.14
N ILE A 218 -21.15 12.43 -10.46
CA ILE A 218 -20.55 12.23 -11.78
C ILE A 218 -21.59 11.67 -12.74
N ALA A 219 -21.70 12.25 -13.92
CA ALA A 219 -22.59 11.70 -14.95
C ALA A 219 -22.05 10.35 -15.48
N PRO A 220 -22.91 9.34 -15.64
CA PRO A 220 -22.52 8.08 -16.28
C PRO A 220 -21.94 8.32 -17.67
N SER A 221 -20.85 7.61 -17.99
CA SER A 221 -20.13 7.80 -19.25
C SER A 221 -20.55 6.83 -20.36
N GLY A 222 -21.32 5.81 -20.03
CA GLY A 222 -21.64 4.71 -20.95
C GLY A 222 -20.50 3.69 -21.12
N LEU A 223 -19.40 3.84 -20.37
CA LEU A 223 -18.19 3.02 -20.47
C LEU A 223 -17.88 2.37 -19.10
N THR A 224 -17.09 1.31 -19.14
CA THR A 224 -16.46 0.74 -17.94
C THR A 224 -15.35 1.66 -17.43
N PRO A 225 -14.92 1.54 -16.17
CA PRO A 225 -13.91 2.43 -15.58
C PRO A 225 -12.62 2.55 -16.38
N VAL A 226 -12.05 1.42 -16.81
CA VAL A 226 -10.79 1.40 -17.59
C VAL A 226 -10.98 2.03 -18.97
N ARG A 227 -12.05 1.65 -19.69
CA ARG A 227 -12.35 2.23 -21.01
C ARG A 227 -12.65 3.72 -20.91
N HIS A 228 -13.27 4.17 -19.81
CA HIS A 228 -13.51 5.59 -19.58
C HIS A 228 -12.18 6.37 -19.48
N LEU A 229 -11.24 5.93 -18.65
CA LEU A 229 -9.94 6.61 -18.53
C LEU A 229 -9.14 6.53 -19.82
N ALA A 230 -9.13 5.36 -20.51
CA ALA A 230 -8.44 5.18 -21.80
C ALA A 230 -8.97 6.13 -22.88
N ALA A 231 -10.31 6.23 -23.03
CA ALA A 231 -10.96 7.10 -24.03
C ALA A 231 -10.61 8.60 -23.84
N HIS A 232 -10.21 8.99 -22.65
CA HIS A 232 -9.84 10.37 -22.32
C HIS A 232 -8.33 10.61 -22.20
N GLY A 233 -7.48 9.60 -22.52
CA GLY A 233 -6.02 9.69 -22.45
C GLY A 233 -5.49 9.86 -21.02
N LEU A 234 -6.14 9.25 -20.04
CA LEU A 234 -5.86 9.36 -18.61
C LEU A 234 -5.17 8.12 -18.03
N LEU A 235 -4.75 7.20 -18.88
CA LEU A 235 -3.86 6.09 -18.55
C LEU A 235 -2.42 6.43 -18.92
N GLY A 236 -1.45 5.95 -18.15
CA GLY A 236 -0.03 6.18 -18.43
C GLY A 236 0.90 5.64 -17.35
N PRO A 237 2.22 5.67 -17.58
CA PRO A 237 3.21 5.05 -16.69
C PRO A 237 3.26 5.64 -15.29
N GLN A 238 2.80 6.89 -15.08
CA GLN A 238 2.71 7.51 -13.77
C GLN A 238 1.48 7.09 -12.96
N VAL A 239 0.57 6.28 -13.54
CA VAL A 239 -0.68 5.82 -12.89
C VAL A 239 -0.45 4.51 -12.17
N LEU A 240 -0.77 4.50 -10.89
CA LEU A 240 -0.96 3.32 -10.07
C LEU A 240 -2.45 3.13 -9.84
N ALA A 241 -3.03 2.10 -10.46
CA ALA A 241 -4.43 1.73 -10.32
C ALA A 241 -4.60 0.69 -9.21
N ALA A 242 -5.33 1.02 -8.14
CA ALA A 242 -5.69 0.07 -7.11
C ALA A 242 -6.84 -0.83 -7.57
N HIS A 243 -6.82 -2.09 -7.12
CA HIS A 243 -7.82 -3.13 -7.30
C HIS A 243 -7.85 -3.82 -8.66
N CYS A 244 -8.32 -3.19 -9.72
CA CYS A 244 -8.50 -3.78 -11.05
C CYS A 244 -9.19 -5.16 -11.02
N VAL A 245 -10.29 -5.28 -10.25
CA VAL A 245 -11.04 -6.53 -10.06
C VAL A 245 -11.94 -6.84 -11.23
N LYS A 246 -12.66 -5.82 -11.70
CA LYS A 246 -13.70 -5.90 -12.73
C LYS A 246 -13.14 -5.45 -14.08
N VAL A 247 -12.13 -6.17 -14.56
CA VAL A 247 -11.49 -5.91 -15.85
C VAL A 247 -11.58 -7.14 -16.74
N ASP A 248 -11.86 -6.93 -18.02
CA ASP A 248 -11.83 -7.96 -19.06
C ASP A 248 -10.47 -7.99 -19.80
N GLU A 249 -10.32 -8.92 -20.76
CA GLU A 249 -9.07 -9.10 -21.51
C GLU A 249 -8.66 -7.86 -22.32
N GLU A 250 -9.65 -7.13 -22.90
CA GLU A 250 -9.37 -5.90 -23.65
C GLU A 250 -8.90 -4.78 -22.73
N GLU A 251 -9.50 -4.68 -21.54
CA GLU A 251 -9.12 -3.69 -20.53
C GLU A 251 -7.73 -3.98 -19.94
N ILE A 252 -7.40 -5.25 -19.73
CA ILE A 252 -6.05 -5.66 -19.36
C ILE A 252 -5.03 -5.26 -20.44
N ALA A 253 -5.38 -5.44 -21.71
CA ALA A 253 -4.53 -5.02 -22.82
C ALA A 253 -4.36 -3.48 -22.86
N LEU A 254 -5.42 -2.70 -22.60
CA LEU A 254 -5.34 -1.23 -22.48
C LEU A 254 -4.42 -0.79 -21.33
N LEU A 255 -4.55 -1.40 -20.15
CA LEU A 255 -3.67 -1.12 -19.02
C LEU A 255 -2.20 -1.40 -19.35
N ALA A 256 -1.92 -2.52 -20.03
CA ALA A 256 -0.57 -2.89 -20.43
C ALA A 256 -0.01 -1.97 -21.54
N GLU A 257 -0.81 -1.63 -22.56
CA GLU A 257 -0.42 -0.71 -23.64
C GLU A 257 0.00 0.66 -23.10
N HIS A 258 -0.68 1.13 -22.04
CA HIS A 258 -0.38 2.41 -21.41
C HIS A 258 0.60 2.32 -20.24
N ASP A 259 1.23 1.15 -20.00
CA ASP A 259 2.18 0.93 -18.90
C ASP A 259 1.63 1.35 -17.52
N VAL A 260 0.35 1.07 -17.25
CA VAL A 260 -0.26 1.33 -15.95
C VAL A 260 0.22 0.30 -14.93
N ALA A 261 0.57 0.75 -13.72
CA ALA A 261 0.86 -0.16 -12.61
C ALA A 261 -0.41 -0.54 -11.85
N VAL A 262 -0.44 -1.73 -11.25
CA VAL A 262 -1.59 -2.23 -10.49
C VAL A 262 -1.19 -2.53 -9.04
N ALA A 263 -1.97 -2.01 -8.09
CA ALA A 263 -1.93 -2.42 -6.69
C ALA A 263 -3.04 -3.45 -6.44
N HIS A 264 -2.65 -4.71 -6.28
CA HIS A 264 -3.58 -5.81 -6.02
C HIS A 264 -3.88 -5.94 -4.53
N CYS A 265 -5.18 -5.82 -4.14
CA CYS A 265 -5.64 -5.77 -2.76
C CYS A 265 -6.62 -6.92 -2.46
N PRO A 266 -6.18 -8.20 -2.49
CA PRO A 266 -7.08 -9.34 -2.45
C PRO A 266 -7.92 -9.44 -1.17
N ARG A 267 -7.43 -9.02 0.00
CA ARG A 267 -8.22 -9.04 1.24
C ARG A 267 -9.35 -8.02 1.21
N SER A 268 -9.06 -6.78 0.85
CA SER A 268 -10.06 -5.73 0.73
C SER A 268 -11.16 -6.13 -0.26
N ASN A 269 -10.75 -6.59 -1.44
CA ASN A 269 -11.67 -7.02 -2.50
C ASN A 269 -12.59 -8.17 -2.03
N ALA A 270 -12.05 -9.13 -1.28
CA ALA A 270 -12.84 -10.24 -0.73
C ALA A 270 -13.80 -9.77 0.37
N MET A 271 -13.33 -8.94 1.30
CA MET A 271 -14.13 -8.47 2.44
C MET A 271 -15.29 -7.58 2.02
N LEU A 272 -15.12 -6.78 0.96
CA LEU A 272 -16.19 -5.94 0.39
C LEU A 272 -17.08 -6.69 -0.61
N GLY A 273 -16.81 -7.99 -0.86
CA GLY A 273 -17.58 -8.78 -1.82
C GLY A 273 -17.35 -8.40 -3.28
N CYS A 274 -16.28 -7.67 -3.58
CA CYS A 274 -15.93 -7.25 -4.95
C CYS A 274 -15.44 -8.41 -5.82
N GLY A 275 -14.97 -9.50 -5.21
CA GLY A 275 -14.37 -10.65 -5.90
C GLY A 275 -12.85 -10.58 -5.90
N PHE A 276 -12.21 -11.22 -6.88
CA PHE A 276 -10.75 -11.26 -7.00
C PHE A 276 -10.31 -10.78 -8.39
N ALA A 277 -9.30 -9.93 -8.44
CA ALA A 277 -8.69 -9.50 -9.69
C ALA A 277 -8.13 -10.69 -10.48
N PRO A 278 -8.11 -10.64 -11.82
CA PRO A 278 -7.56 -11.70 -12.68
C PRO A 278 -6.02 -11.64 -12.68
N LEU A 279 -5.40 -11.89 -11.52
CA LEU A 279 -3.96 -11.70 -11.29
C LEU A 279 -3.09 -12.45 -12.31
N ALA A 280 -3.48 -13.68 -12.69
CA ALA A 280 -2.74 -14.46 -13.69
C ALA A 280 -2.72 -13.77 -15.06
N ALA A 281 -3.86 -13.22 -15.51
CA ALA A 281 -3.97 -12.50 -16.77
C ALA A 281 -3.22 -11.16 -16.73
N LEU A 282 -3.33 -10.40 -15.63
CA LEU A 282 -2.59 -9.15 -15.43
C LEU A 282 -1.06 -9.40 -15.49
N ARG A 283 -0.57 -10.45 -14.83
CA ARG A 283 0.85 -10.84 -14.89
C ARG A 283 1.28 -11.29 -16.29
N ALA A 284 0.45 -12.10 -16.96
CA ALA A 284 0.73 -12.57 -18.32
C ALA A 284 0.81 -11.42 -19.34
N ALA A 285 0.05 -10.35 -19.13
CA ALA A 285 0.12 -9.12 -19.92
C ALA A 285 1.34 -8.25 -19.62
N GLY A 286 2.19 -8.63 -18.64
CA GLY A 286 3.42 -7.92 -18.31
C GLY A 286 3.23 -6.66 -17.45
N LEU A 287 2.07 -6.47 -16.83
CA LEU A 287 1.80 -5.34 -15.95
C LEU A 287 2.74 -5.33 -14.74
N ARG A 288 3.14 -4.14 -14.30
CA ARG A 288 3.83 -3.92 -13.03
C ARG A 288 2.82 -4.04 -11.89
N ILE A 289 2.99 -5.06 -11.04
CA ILE A 289 2.02 -5.38 -9.99
C ILE A 289 2.70 -5.40 -8.63
N GLY A 290 2.11 -4.72 -7.66
CA GLY A 290 2.44 -4.81 -6.25
C GLY A 290 1.25 -5.26 -5.41
N LEU A 291 1.49 -5.83 -4.23
CA LEU A 291 0.43 -6.05 -3.24
C LEU A 291 0.17 -4.78 -2.44
N GLY A 292 -1.10 -4.49 -2.18
CA GLY A 292 -1.56 -3.41 -1.34
C GLY A 292 -2.57 -3.89 -0.30
N THR A 293 -2.46 -3.42 0.93
CA THR A 293 -3.40 -3.80 1.99
C THR A 293 -4.71 -3.04 1.92
N ASP A 294 -4.73 -1.91 1.19
CA ASP A 294 -5.82 -0.94 1.30
C ASP A 294 -5.94 -0.41 2.74
N SER A 295 -7.10 -0.02 3.18
CA SER A 295 -7.33 0.56 4.49
C SER A 295 -7.91 -0.43 5.50
N PRO A 296 -7.65 -0.24 6.82
CA PRO A 296 -8.36 -0.97 7.86
C PRO A 296 -9.88 -0.75 7.87
N ALA A 297 -10.42 0.13 7.06
CA ALA A 297 -11.87 0.25 6.86
C ALA A 297 -12.44 -0.92 6.03
N SER A 298 -11.65 -1.52 5.14
CA SER A 298 -12.00 -2.68 4.32
C SER A 298 -11.21 -3.93 4.68
N THR A 299 -10.08 -3.79 5.41
CA THR A 299 -9.29 -4.90 5.94
C THR A 299 -8.99 -4.70 7.43
N PRO A 300 -8.64 -5.74 8.21
CA PRO A 300 -8.37 -5.54 9.64
C PRO A 300 -7.04 -4.85 9.96
N SER A 301 -6.06 -4.84 9.03
CA SER A 301 -4.68 -4.43 9.33
C SER A 301 -3.85 -4.12 8.09
N PHE A 302 -2.67 -3.45 8.29
CA PHE A 302 -1.63 -3.26 7.27
C PHE A 302 -0.67 -4.45 7.15
N ASP A 303 -1.12 -5.67 7.44
CA ASP A 303 -0.32 -6.89 7.41
C ASP A 303 -0.15 -7.44 5.98
N LEU A 304 1.03 -7.22 5.38
CA LEU A 304 1.37 -7.79 4.08
C LEU A 304 1.62 -9.31 4.10
N PHE A 305 1.87 -9.94 5.24
CA PHE A 305 1.94 -11.41 5.31
C PHE A 305 0.56 -12.02 5.04
N GLU A 306 -0.49 -11.44 5.62
CA GLU A 306 -1.86 -11.86 5.30
C GLU A 306 -2.22 -11.55 3.85
N GLU A 307 -1.77 -10.43 3.31
CA GLU A 307 -2.02 -10.05 1.92
C GLU A 307 -1.36 -11.02 0.94
N MET A 308 -0.10 -11.41 1.19
CA MET A 308 0.59 -12.44 0.41
C MET A 308 -0.17 -13.78 0.43
N ARG A 309 -0.64 -14.22 1.60
CA ARG A 309 -1.45 -15.45 1.73
C ARG A 309 -2.76 -15.33 0.98
N ALA A 310 -3.45 -14.21 1.11
CA ALA A 310 -4.70 -13.95 0.40
C ALA A 310 -4.50 -13.96 -1.12
N ALA A 311 -3.43 -13.35 -1.63
CA ALA A 311 -3.08 -13.38 -3.05
C ALA A 311 -2.85 -14.81 -3.55
N VAL A 312 -2.11 -15.63 -2.80
CA VAL A 312 -1.89 -17.05 -3.16
C VAL A 312 -3.20 -17.83 -3.20
N LEU A 313 -4.03 -17.69 -2.17
CA LEU A 313 -5.32 -18.41 -2.08
C LEU A 313 -6.30 -17.95 -3.16
N ALA A 314 -6.39 -16.65 -3.39
CA ALA A 314 -7.26 -16.07 -4.41
C ALA A 314 -6.85 -16.53 -5.83
N ALA A 315 -5.55 -16.46 -6.17
CA ALA A 315 -5.04 -16.90 -7.46
C ALA A 315 -5.29 -18.40 -7.68
N ARG A 316 -4.92 -19.24 -6.70
CA ARG A 316 -5.10 -20.69 -6.80
C ARG A 316 -6.57 -21.09 -6.88
N GLY A 317 -7.43 -20.46 -6.08
CA GLY A 317 -8.88 -20.74 -6.09
C GLY A 317 -9.55 -20.28 -7.38
N ARG A 318 -9.15 -19.12 -7.94
CA ARG A 318 -9.68 -18.61 -9.19
C ARG A 318 -9.28 -19.45 -10.40
N GLU A 319 -8.00 -19.84 -10.48
CA GLU A 319 -7.44 -20.60 -11.60
C GLU A 319 -7.62 -22.12 -11.47
N GLU A 320 -8.04 -22.59 -10.29
CA GLU A 320 -8.13 -24.03 -9.93
C GLU A 320 -6.80 -24.78 -10.14
N LYS A 321 -5.67 -24.06 -9.93
CA LYS A 321 -4.31 -24.57 -10.12
C LYS A 321 -3.44 -24.28 -8.89
N PRO A 322 -2.73 -25.29 -8.34
CA PRO A 322 -1.89 -25.11 -7.15
C PRO A 322 -0.64 -24.27 -7.42
N ASP A 323 -0.24 -24.11 -8.67
CA ASP A 323 0.92 -23.35 -9.15
C ASP A 323 0.55 -21.97 -9.75
N ALA A 324 -0.71 -21.53 -9.64
CA ALA A 324 -1.14 -20.23 -10.16
C ALA A 324 -0.39 -19.05 -9.53
N LEU A 325 0.04 -19.17 -8.28
CA LEU A 325 0.94 -18.24 -7.60
C LEU A 325 1.73 -19.01 -6.53
N ALA A 326 3.04 -19.05 -6.65
CA ALA A 326 3.93 -19.64 -5.65
C ALA A 326 4.19 -18.68 -4.48
N GLY A 327 4.66 -19.21 -3.34
CA GLY A 327 4.97 -18.37 -2.18
C GLY A 327 6.06 -17.33 -2.48
N TRP A 328 7.13 -17.71 -3.18
CA TRP A 328 8.20 -16.79 -3.53
C TRP A 328 7.71 -15.65 -4.47
N GLU A 329 6.75 -15.94 -5.38
CA GLU A 329 6.16 -14.93 -6.27
C GLU A 329 5.29 -13.94 -5.46
N ALA A 330 4.58 -14.42 -4.43
CA ALA A 330 3.82 -13.54 -3.54
C ALA A 330 4.78 -12.62 -2.72
N LEU A 331 5.94 -13.14 -2.28
CA LEU A 331 6.98 -12.31 -1.66
C LEU A 331 7.56 -11.29 -2.66
N GLU A 332 7.77 -11.69 -3.92
CA GLU A 332 8.21 -10.75 -4.96
C GLU A 332 7.17 -9.63 -5.17
N LEU A 333 5.88 -9.95 -5.22
CA LEU A 333 4.80 -8.95 -5.35
C LEU A 333 4.74 -7.99 -4.15
N ALA A 334 5.13 -8.42 -2.95
CA ALA A 334 5.19 -7.60 -1.74
C ALA A 334 6.53 -6.85 -1.56
N THR A 335 7.46 -6.98 -2.48
CA THR A 335 8.80 -6.40 -2.43
C THR A 335 9.19 -5.78 -3.77
N LEU A 336 9.90 -6.50 -4.62
CA LEU A 336 10.41 -6.00 -5.92
C LEU A 336 9.29 -5.67 -6.91
N GLY A 337 8.22 -6.46 -6.95
CA GLY A 337 7.05 -6.19 -7.80
C GLY A 337 6.39 -4.86 -7.43
N ALA A 338 6.14 -4.65 -6.13
CA ALA A 338 5.60 -3.38 -5.64
C ALA A 338 6.59 -2.22 -5.86
N ALA A 339 7.90 -2.43 -5.68
CA ALA A 339 8.90 -1.41 -6.00
C ALA A 339 8.86 -1.01 -7.48
N ARG A 340 8.71 -1.96 -8.41
CA ARG A 340 8.52 -1.70 -9.84
C ARG A 340 7.23 -0.93 -10.13
N ALA A 341 6.14 -1.27 -9.43
CA ALA A 341 4.87 -0.55 -9.55
C ALA A 341 4.99 0.92 -9.13
N LEU A 342 5.93 1.24 -8.24
CA LEU A 342 6.20 2.59 -7.74
C LEU A 342 7.38 3.29 -8.42
N HIS A 343 8.04 2.67 -9.42
CA HIS A 343 9.31 3.15 -10.02
C HIS A 343 10.42 3.38 -8.98
N LEU A 344 10.57 2.45 -8.06
CA LEU A 344 11.58 2.46 -6.99
C LEU A 344 12.50 1.23 -7.03
N GLU A 345 12.38 0.37 -8.04
CA GLU A 345 13.11 -0.90 -8.13
C GLU A 345 14.62 -0.75 -8.17
N ASP A 346 15.15 0.37 -8.60
CA ASP A 346 16.58 0.64 -8.57
C ASP A 346 17.09 0.96 -7.14
N GLU A 347 16.22 1.45 -6.27
CA GLU A 347 16.56 1.85 -4.90
C GLU A 347 16.21 0.78 -3.86
N ILE A 348 15.06 0.08 -3.99
CA ILE A 348 14.50 -0.84 -2.99
C ILE A 348 13.91 -2.11 -3.60
N GLY A 349 13.25 -2.92 -2.77
CA GLY A 349 12.49 -4.11 -3.17
C GLY A 349 13.33 -5.37 -3.38
N SER A 350 14.65 -5.25 -3.39
CA SER A 350 15.58 -6.40 -3.36
C SER A 350 16.85 -6.03 -2.60
N LEU A 351 17.55 -7.03 -2.07
CA LEU A 351 18.83 -6.83 -1.41
C LEU A 351 19.97 -7.00 -2.43
N GLY A 352 20.63 -5.90 -2.72
CA GLY A 352 21.75 -5.87 -3.66
C GLY A 352 22.67 -4.68 -3.38
N SER A 353 23.96 -4.81 -3.69
CA SER A 353 24.93 -3.73 -3.51
C SER A 353 24.48 -2.43 -4.19
N GLY A 354 24.62 -1.31 -3.49
CA GLY A 354 24.22 0.02 -3.91
C GLY A 354 22.76 0.39 -3.60
N LYS A 355 21.87 -0.57 -3.38
CA LYS A 355 20.47 -0.29 -3.00
C LYS A 355 20.36 0.24 -1.58
N ARG A 356 19.21 0.81 -1.25
CA ARG A 356 18.90 1.26 0.11
C ARG A 356 18.89 0.09 1.08
N ALA A 357 19.38 0.32 2.27
CA ALA A 357 19.34 -0.67 3.34
C ALA A 357 17.95 -0.68 4.01
N ASP A 358 16.90 -0.89 3.19
CA ASP A 358 15.54 -1.10 3.59
C ASP A 358 15.32 -2.61 3.69
N LEU A 359 15.23 -3.13 4.91
CA LEU A 359 15.15 -4.57 5.15
C LEU A 359 14.35 -4.93 6.40
N THR A 360 13.85 -6.16 6.42
CA THR A 360 13.04 -6.71 7.51
C THR A 360 13.60 -8.04 7.96
N VAL A 361 13.70 -8.24 9.27
CA VAL A 361 14.08 -9.51 9.89
C VAL A 361 12.82 -10.17 10.45
N VAL A 362 12.53 -11.37 9.96
CA VAL A 362 11.35 -12.18 10.34
C VAL A 362 11.81 -13.42 11.08
N SER A 363 11.35 -13.60 12.32
CA SER A 363 11.61 -14.83 13.10
C SER A 363 10.62 -15.92 12.72
N LEU A 364 11.13 -17.13 12.52
CA LEU A 364 10.33 -18.35 12.37
C LEU A 364 10.50 -19.29 13.57
N ALA A 365 11.14 -18.83 14.65
CA ALA A 365 11.32 -19.59 15.89
C ALA A 365 9.99 -20.13 16.41
N GLY A 366 9.95 -21.43 16.75
CA GLY A 366 8.75 -22.11 17.19
C GLY A 366 7.65 -22.25 16.13
N SER A 367 7.95 -21.92 14.88
CA SER A 367 7.06 -22.13 13.75
C SER A 367 7.09 -23.59 13.29
N PRO A 368 5.94 -24.16 12.81
CA PRO A 368 5.93 -25.49 12.19
C PRO A 368 6.73 -25.54 10.87
N TYR A 369 7.19 -24.40 10.36
CA TYR A 369 8.01 -24.27 9.15
C TYR A 369 9.52 -24.47 9.44
N LEU A 370 9.93 -24.78 10.66
CA LEU A 370 11.31 -25.13 11.02
C LEU A 370 11.49 -26.65 11.21
N PRO A 371 12.55 -27.26 10.64
CA PRO A 371 13.41 -26.77 9.57
C PRO A 371 12.65 -26.69 8.25
N TRP A 372 12.84 -25.59 7.49
CA TRP A 372 12.18 -25.36 6.20
C TRP A 372 13.04 -25.75 5.00
N GLU A 373 12.41 -26.21 3.93
CA GLU A 373 13.08 -26.49 2.65
C GLU A 373 13.02 -25.27 1.72
N ASP A 374 11.93 -24.48 1.79
CA ASP A 374 11.73 -23.25 1.04
C ASP A 374 11.55 -22.05 2.00
N PRO A 375 12.63 -21.24 2.19
CA PRO A 375 12.56 -20.11 3.12
C PRO A 375 11.62 -18.99 2.68
N ALA A 376 11.35 -18.83 1.38
CA ALA A 376 10.38 -17.84 0.91
C ALA A 376 8.95 -18.27 1.26
N ALA A 377 8.59 -19.53 1.03
CA ALA A 377 7.31 -20.10 1.46
C ALA A 377 7.17 -20.03 2.99
N ALA A 378 8.25 -20.29 3.75
CA ALA A 378 8.25 -20.17 5.20
C ALA A 378 7.91 -18.74 5.67
N VAL A 379 8.48 -17.72 5.03
CA VAL A 379 8.17 -16.31 5.32
C VAL A 379 6.70 -15.99 4.99
N VAL A 380 6.20 -16.39 3.82
CA VAL A 380 4.84 -16.07 3.37
C VAL A 380 3.79 -16.77 4.25
N PHE A 381 3.95 -18.07 4.52
CA PHE A 381 2.97 -18.84 5.25
C PHE A 381 3.14 -18.83 6.77
N GLY A 382 4.37 -18.62 7.25
CA GLY A 382 4.70 -18.58 8.68
C GLY A 382 4.93 -17.19 9.26
N GLY A 383 5.13 -16.17 8.42
CA GLY A 383 5.33 -14.78 8.83
C GLY A 383 4.08 -14.13 9.42
N SER A 384 4.27 -13.13 10.25
CA SER A 384 3.23 -12.26 10.81
C SER A 384 3.87 -11.02 11.44
N PRO A 385 3.14 -9.95 11.73
CA PRO A 385 3.67 -8.80 12.44
C PRO A 385 4.34 -9.15 13.77
N ASP A 386 3.78 -10.10 14.52
CA ASP A 386 4.38 -10.57 15.78
C ASP A 386 5.73 -11.29 15.61
N ARG A 387 6.08 -11.66 14.40
CA ARG A 387 7.35 -12.31 14.06
C ARG A 387 8.38 -11.36 13.47
N VAL A 388 8.03 -10.12 13.21
CA VAL A 388 8.98 -9.08 12.80
C VAL A 388 9.85 -8.70 13.99
N LEU A 389 11.14 -8.93 13.88
CA LEU A 389 12.12 -8.60 14.92
C LEU A 389 12.70 -7.20 14.73
N LEU A 390 12.94 -6.82 13.48
CA LEU A 390 13.61 -5.58 13.12
C LEU A 390 13.11 -5.10 11.76
N THR A 391 12.89 -3.78 11.62
CA THR A 391 12.64 -3.10 10.36
C THR A 391 13.61 -1.92 10.24
N LEU A 392 14.40 -1.91 9.16
CA LEU A 392 15.31 -0.83 8.84
C LEU A 392 14.83 -0.07 7.59
N VAL A 393 14.95 1.24 7.62
CA VAL A 393 14.80 2.13 6.47
C VAL A 393 16.08 2.95 6.35
N ASP A 394 16.74 2.93 5.19
CA ASP A 394 18.07 3.53 4.99
C ASP A 394 19.11 3.07 6.04
N GLY A 395 19.04 1.81 6.46
CA GLY A 395 19.92 1.25 7.50
C GLY A 395 19.65 1.75 8.92
N GLU A 396 18.68 2.63 9.10
CA GLU A 396 18.25 3.13 10.40
C GLU A 396 17.14 2.26 10.98
N GLU A 397 17.25 1.95 12.26
CA GLU A 397 16.27 1.17 12.98
C GLU A 397 14.98 1.98 13.19
N ARG A 398 13.91 1.59 12.49
CA ARG A 398 12.59 2.21 12.63
C ARG A 398 11.65 1.40 13.51
N TYR A 399 11.86 0.11 13.59
CA TYR A 399 11.15 -0.77 14.49
C TYR A 399 12.07 -1.87 15.01
N ARG A 400 11.99 -2.12 16.31
CA ARG A 400 12.57 -3.32 16.96
C ARG A 400 11.55 -3.89 17.93
N LYS A 401 11.31 -5.19 17.84
CA LYS A 401 10.41 -5.90 18.74
C LYS A 401 10.83 -5.74 20.18
N GLY A 402 9.88 -5.30 21.03
CA GLY A 402 10.12 -5.05 22.46
C GLY A 402 10.76 -3.71 22.79
N GLY A 403 11.22 -2.93 21.79
CA GLY A 403 11.82 -1.60 21.99
C GLY A 403 11.04 -0.44 21.38
N PHE A 404 9.92 -0.69 20.73
CA PHE A 404 9.15 0.36 20.07
C PHE A 404 8.06 0.96 21.00
N GLU A 405 7.99 2.28 21.04
CA GLU A 405 7.11 3.03 21.94
C GLU A 405 5.67 3.19 21.41
N TRP A 406 4.85 2.15 21.61
CA TRP A 406 3.45 2.12 21.15
C TRP A 406 2.47 2.95 21.97
N HIS A 407 2.77 3.21 23.24
CA HIS A 407 1.77 3.69 24.20
C HIS A 407 1.13 5.02 23.79
N GLU A 408 1.93 6.01 23.41
CA GLU A 408 1.44 7.34 23.04
C GLU A 408 0.65 7.32 21.74
N LEU A 409 1.13 6.58 20.72
CA LEU A 409 0.46 6.43 19.44
C LEU A 409 -0.92 5.79 19.60
N ARG A 410 -0.99 4.69 20.34
CA ARG A 410 -2.26 3.98 20.61
C ARG A 410 -3.23 4.83 21.42
N ARG A 411 -2.75 5.57 22.41
CA ARG A 411 -3.57 6.47 23.22
C ARG A 411 -4.20 7.58 22.39
N SER A 412 -3.40 8.26 21.55
CA SER A 412 -3.85 9.36 20.71
C SER A 412 -4.84 8.88 19.65
N ALA A 413 -4.56 7.75 18.99
CA ALA A 413 -5.44 7.14 18.01
C ALA A 413 -6.74 6.62 18.63
N ALA A 414 -6.70 6.06 19.85
CA ALA A 414 -7.90 5.64 20.58
C ALA A 414 -8.81 6.83 20.94
N ALA A 415 -8.22 7.97 21.29
CA ALA A 415 -8.99 9.21 21.52
C ALA A 415 -9.67 9.70 20.22
N ALA A 416 -8.95 9.65 19.08
CA ALA A 416 -9.52 9.97 17.77
C ALA A 416 -10.66 8.99 17.39
N ARG A 417 -10.46 7.68 17.61
CA ARG A 417 -11.52 6.66 17.40
C ARG A 417 -12.76 6.92 18.24
N ALA A 418 -12.62 7.32 19.49
CA ALA A 418 -13.76 7.67 20.34
C ALA A 418 -14.58 8.82 19.75
N ARG A 419 -13.93 9.83 19.16
CA ARG A 419 -14.62 10.93 18.47
C ARG A 419 -15.35 10.47 17.22
N LEU A 420 -14.75 9.56 16.41
CA LEU A 420 -15.42 8.91 15.29
C LEU A 420 -16.73 8.25 15.67
N LEU A 421 -16.77 7.60 16.84
CA LEU A 421 -17.96 6.87 17.29
C LEU A 421 -19.07 7.79 17.83
N HIS A 422 -18.73 8.90 18.47
CA HIS A 422 -19.66 9.69 19.28
C HIS A 422 -20.05 11.05 18.70
N ARG A 423 -19.32 11.61 17.73
CA ARG A 423 -19.65 12.91 17.11
C ARG A 423 -20.76 12.78 16.06
N LYS A 424 -21.67 13.77 16.05
CA LYS A 424 -22.56 13.99 14.90
C LYS A 424 -21.72 14.44 13.70
N PRO A 425 -22.07 14.06 12.46
CA PRO A 425 -21.36 14.51 11.27
C PRO A 425 -21.28 16.04 11.24
N THR A 426 -20.10 16.60 11.07
CA THR A 426 -19.89 17.99 10.68
C THR A 426 -19.59 17.99 9.19
N ARG A 427 -20.03 19.01 8.43
CA ARG A 427 -19.55 19.12 7.04
C ARG A 427 -18.03 19.15 7.08
N PRO A 428 -17.34 18.34 6.25
CA PRO A 428 -15.87 18.29 6.26
C PRO A 428 -15.33 19.67 5.83
N SER A 429 -14.89 20.46 6.80
CA SER A 429 -13.97 21.57 6.50
C SER A 429 -12.58 20.97 6.60
N VAL A 430 -11.96 20.73 5.46
CA VAL A 430 -10.54 20.35 5.40
C VAL A 430 -9.72 21.62 5.64
N GLU A 431 -9.56 22.00 6.90
CA GLU A 431 -8.49 22.91 7.26
C GLU A 431 -7.17 22.12 7.30
N PRO A 432 -6.12 22.59 6.64
CA PRO A 432 -4.86 21.88 6.54
C PRO A 432 -4.21 21.71 7.90
N VAL A 433 -3.53 20.57 8.10
CA VAL A 433 -2.61 20.35 9.23
C VAL A 433 -1.47 21.36 9.10
N ALA A 434 -1.38 22.33 10.00
CA ALA A 434 -0.24 23.23 10.05
C ALA A 434 0.97 22.48 10.65
N PRO A 435 2.17 22.57 10.05
CA PRO A 435 3.38 22.05 10.69
C PRO A 435 3.63 22.79 11.99
N ARG A 436 3.94 22.06 13.06
CA ARG A 436 4.46 22.68 14.28
C ARG A 436 5.90 23.11 14.02
N THR A 437 6.17 24.41 14.17
CA THR A 437 7.51 25.00 14.20
C THR A 437 8.32 24.47 15.37
#